data_3e8cc59c7a2670ca4b9cbb68e50471e5
#
_entry.id   3e8cc59c7a2670ca4b9cbb68e50471e5
#
_cell.length_a   1.000
_cell.length_b   1.000
_cell.length_c   1.000
_cell.angle_alpha   90.00
_cell.angle_beta   90.00
_cell.angle_gamma   90.00
#
_symmetry.space_group_name_H-M   'P 1'
#
loop_
_entity.id
_entity.type
_entity.pdbx_description
1 polymer ?
#
loop_
_entity_poly.entity_id
_entity_poly.type
_entity_poly.pdbx_seq_one_letter_code
_entity_poly.pdbx_strand_id
1 'polypeptide(L)'
;MNTELLLKNLRVVPDFPIKGIQFYDVTTLFKNAECVKMLVNELYEMYKDKGITKIVGIESRGFIIGSILAEKLNAGIVLARKPGKLPADTIEESYGKEYGKDVIQIHKDAIDENDVVLIHDDLLATGGSMKAAYNLVQKFNPVKTHINVLLELVDLKGRAIFDPN
;
A
#
# COMPACT_ATOMS: atom_id res chain seq x y z
N MET A 1 -9.02 3.80 -17.43
CA MET A 1 -8.90 4.82 -16.34
C MET A 1 -8.83 6.22 -16.94
N ASN A 2 -9.62 7.17 -16.43
CA ASN A 2 -9.50 8.59 -16.82
C ASN A 2 -8.38 9.26 -16.01
N THR A 3 -7.14 9.08 -16.44
CA THR A 3 -5.95 9.61 -15.78
C THR A 3 -5.96 11.16 -15.69
N GLU A 4 -6.58 11.82 -16.64
CA GLU A 4 -6.68 13.29 -16.66
C GLU A 4 -7.43 13.83 -15.44
N LEU A 5 -8.56 13.22 -15.06
CA LEU A 5 -9.30 13.61 -13.86
C LEU A 5 -8.45 13.45 -12.60
N LEU A 6 -7.70 12.34 -12.48
CA LEU A 6 -6.83 12.11 -11.33
C LEU A 6 -5.70 13.14 -11.26
N LEU A 7 -5.01 13.40 -12.38
CA LEU A 7 -3.93 14.39 -12.43
C LEU A 7 -4.41 15.80 -12.12
N LYS A 8 -5.59 16.19 -12.61
CA LYS A 8 -6.20 17.50 -12.30
C LYS A 8 -6.52 17.69 -10.81
N ASN A 9 -6.82 16.61 -10.10
CA ASN A 9 -7.13 16.64 -8.68
C ASN A 9 -5.93 16.33 -7.77
N LEU A 10 -4.81 15.88 -8.32
CA LEU A 10 -3.59 15.60 -7.56
C LEU A 10 -2.86 16.90 -7.21
N ARG A 11 -2.65 17.15 -5.91
CA ARG A 11 -1.90 18.31 -5.46
C ARG A 11 -0.41 18.03 -5.45
N VAL A 12 0.36 18.95 -6.03
CA VAL A 12 1.82 18.94 -5.92
C VAL A 12 2.23 20.07 -4.97
N VAL A 13 3.00 19.73 -3.93
CA VAL A 13 3.53 20.69 -2.95
C VAL A 13 5.04 20.78 -3.17
N PRO A 14 5.53 21.91 -3.72
CA PRO A 14 6.97 22.07 -3.90
C PRO A 14 7.67 22.26 -2.54
N ASP A 15 8.93 21.88 -2.49
CA ASP A 15 9.82 22.07 -1.35
C ASP A 15 9.28 21.47 -0.02
N PHE A 16 8.61 20.32 -0.07
CA PHE A 16 8.11 19.62 1.12
C PHE A 16 8.64 18.18 1.17
N PRO A 17 9.11 17.67 2.34
CA PRO A 17 9.29 18.36 3.62
C PRO A 17 10.53 19.27 3.66
N ILE A 18 11.38 19.18 2.64
CA ILE A 18 12.60 19.99 2.49
C ILE A 18 12.72 20.56 1.08
N LYS A 19 13.48 21.66 0.95
CA LYS A 19 13.73 22.33 -0.32
C LYS A 19 14.27 21.39 -1.41
N GLY A 20 13.70 21.47 -2.60
CA GLY A 20 14.07 20.66 -3.77
C GLY A 20 13.24 19.37 -3.94
N ILE A 21 12.39 19.01 -2.97
CA ILE A 21 11.49 17.85 -3.08
C ILE A 21 10.11 18.30 -3.54
N GLN A 22 9.59 17.64 -4.56
CA GLN A 22 8.17 17.77 -4.94
C GLN A 22 7.37 16.66 -4.26
N PHE A 23 6.45 17.04 -3.38
CA PHE A 23 5.59 16.12 -2.67
C PHE A 23 4.25 15.98 -3.38
N TYR A 24 3.85 14.75 -3.68
CA TYR A 24 2.57 14.43 -4.29
C TYR A 24 1.55 14.07 -3.21
N ASP A 25 0.60 14.95 -2.99
CA ASP A 25 -0.42 14.78 -1.96
C ASP A 25 -1.66 14.13 -2.54
N VAL A 26 -1.72 12.80 -2.39
CA VAL A 26 -2.86 11.98 -2.84
C VAL A 26 -4.14 12.20 -2.03
N THR A 27 -4.07 12.86 -0.86
CA THR A 27 -5.26 13.11 -0.04
C THR A 27 -6.28 13.99 -0.76
N THR A 28 -5.83 14.78 -1.73
CA THR A 28 -6.72 15.56 -2.58
C THR A 28 -7.59 14.70 -3.51
N LEU A 29 -7.12 13.51 -3.88
CA LEU A 29 -7.92 12.51 -4.59
C LEU A 29 -8.98 11.91 -3.66
N PHE A 30 -8.62 11.64 -2.41
CA PHE A 30 -9.52 11.01 -1.43
C PHE A 30 -10.68 11.92 -1.01
N LYS A 31 -10.49 13.23 -1.00
CA LYS A 31 -11.58 14.19 -0.73
C LYS A 31 -12.55 14.37 -1.90
N ASN A 32 -12.23 13.85 -3.08
CA ASN A 32 -13.09 13.91 -4.26
C ASN A 32 -13.77 12.54 -4.47
N ALA A 33 -15.09 12.50 -4.26
CA ALA A 33 -15.87 11.26 -4.34
C ALA A 33 -15.80 10.58 -5.72
N GLU A 34 -15.70 11.37 -6.80
CA GLU A 34 -15.57 10.84 -8.16
C GLU A 34 -14.21 10.17 -8.38
N CYS A 35 -13.12 10.78 -7.87
CA CYS A 35 -11.79 10.19 -7.90
C CYS A 35 -11.74 8.88 -7.10
N VAL A 36 -12.29 8.86 -5.88
CA VAL A 36 -12.36 7.64 -5.06
C VAL A 36 -13.13 6.54 -5.78
N LYS A 37 -14.32 6.85 -6.30
CA LYS A 37 -15.14 5.89 -7.04
C LYS A 37 -14.39 5.32 -8.26
N MET A 38 -13.70 6.16 -8.99
CA MET A 38 -12.92 5.75 -10.15
C MET A 38 -11.76 4.84 -9.74
N LEU A 39 -10.93 5.25 -8.77
CA LEU A 39 -9.81 4.44 -8.28
C LEU A 39 -10.26 3.06 -7.82
N VAL A 40 -11.31 3.02 -6.98
CA VAL A 40 -11.83 1.75 -6.47
C VAL A 40 -12.40 0.87 -7.58
N ASN A 41 -13.10 1.43 -8.57
CA ASN A 41 -13.64 0.66 -9.69
C ASN A 41 -12.52 0.07 -10.56
N GLU A 42 -11.50 0.86 -10.89
CA GLU A 42 -10.36 0.38 -11.67
C GLU A 42 -9.60 -0.74 -10.95
N LEU A 43 -9.35 -0.59 -9.65
CA LEU A 43 -8.71 -1.62 -8.85
C LEU A 43 -9.59 -2.88 -8.74
N TYR A 44 -10.89 -2.71 -8.56
CA TYR A 44 -11.82 -3.83 -8.54
C TYR A 44 -11.77 -4.63 -9.86
N GLU A 45 -11.86 -3.96 -11.01
CA GLU A 45 -11.76 -4.63 -12.32
C GLU A 45 -10.41 -5.35 -12.51
N MET A 46 -9.33 -4.80 -11.96
CA MET A 46 -7.99 -5.41 -12.02
C MET A 46 -7.87 -6.68 -11.17
N TYR A 47 -8.59 -6.75 -10.04
CA TYR A 47 -8.38 -7.79 -9.03
C TYR A 47 -9.57 -8.73 -8.81
N LYS A 48 -10.78 -8.45 -9.34
CA LYS A 48 -12.01 -9.25 -9.10
C LYS A 48 -11.87 -10.75 -9.41
N ASP A 49 -11.03 -11.10 -10.38
CA ASP A 49 -10.81 -12.49 -10.80
C ASP A 49 -9.50 -13.09 -10.27
N LYS A 50 -8.85 -12.43 -9.30
CA LYS A 50 -7.59 -12.89 -8.71
C LYS A 50 -7.75 -13.71 -7.43
N GLY A 51 -8.98 -13.85 -6.93
CA GLY A 51 -9.27 -14.62 -5.71
C GLY A 51 -8.70 -13.99 -4.45
N ILE A 52 -8.57 -12.65 -4.39
CA ILE A 52 -8.03 -11.94 -3.23
C ILE A 52 -8.89 -12.22 -2.00
N THR A 53 -8.29 -12.72 -0.92
CA THR A 53 -8.93 -13.00 0.37
C THR A 53 -8.58 -11.98 1.44
N LYS A 54 -7.39 -11.39 1.35
CA LYS A 54 -6.90 -10.38 2.30
C LYS A 54 -6.28 -9.20 1.54
N ILE A 55 -6.57 -7.99 2.01
CA ILE A 55 -5.83 -6.79 1.61
C ILE A 55 -5.02 -6.30 2.79
N VAL A 56 -3.71 -6.17 2.62
CA VAL A 56 -2.81 -5.57 3.61
C VAL A 56 -2.62 -4.10 3.27
N GLY A 57 -3.26 -3.22 4.03
CA GLY A 57 -3.08 -1.77 3.90
C GLY A 57 -1.89 -1.29 4.73
N ILE A 58 -1.01 -0.47 4.13
CA ILE A 58 0.14 0.10 4.85
C ILE A 58 -0.26 1.43 5.52
N GLU A 59 0.12 1.59 6.79
CA GLU A 59 -0.17 2.79 7.58
C GLU A 59 0.43 4.04 6.94
N SER A 60 -0.36 5.08 6.76
CA SER A 60 -1.78 5.15 7.13
C SER A 60 -2.69 5.29 5.90
N ARG A 61 -2.17 5.86 4.79
CA ARG A 61 -2.98 6.20 3.61
C ARG A 61 -3.39 4.97 2.79
N GLY A 62 -2.62 3.88 2.87
CA GLY A 62 -2.99 2.59 2.29
C GLY A 62 -4.28 1.99 2.86
N PHE A 63 -4.69 2.42 4.07
CA PHE A 63 -5.96 1.96 4.67
C PHE A 63 -7.19 2.46 3.93
N ILE A 64 -7.14 3.66 3.35
CA ILE A 64 -8.31 4.36 2.83
C ILE A 64 -8.90 3.59 1.64
N ILE A 65 -8.17 3.52 0.55
CA ILE A 65 -8.64 2.79 -0.65
C ILE A 65 -8.60 1.27 -0.41
N GLY A 66 -7.61 0.78 0.36
CA GLY A 66 -7.50 -0.63 0.72
C GLY A 66 -8.75 -1.18 1.40
N SER A 67 -9.35 -0.44 2.35
CA SER A 67 -10.58 -0.86 3.04
C SER A 67 -11.80 -0.89 2.12
N ILE A 68 -11.96 0.12 1.26
CA ILE A 68 -13.08 0.18 0.31
C ILE A 68 -12.95 -0.96 -0.73
N LEU A 69 -11.73 -1.22 -1.19
CA LEU A 69 -11.46 -2.30 -2.14
C LEU A 69 -11.68 -3.68 -1.50
N ALA A 70 -11.31 -3.86 -0.22
CA ALA A 70 -11.55 -5.10 0.52
C ALA A 70 -13.03 -5.43 0.58
N GLU A 71 -13.87 -4.46 0.95
CA GLU A 71 -15.33 -4.61 0.94
C GLU A 71 -15.82 -5.04 -0.45
N LYS A 72 -15.38 -4.36 -1.50
CA LYS A 72 -15.82 -4.61 -2.87
C LYS A 72 -15.39 -5.99 -3.41
N LEU A 73 -14.22 -6.48 -3.00
CA LEU A 73 -13.69 -7.80 -3.36
C LEU A 73 -14.18 -8.94 -2.44
N ASN A 74 -14.99 -8.63 -1.42
CA ASN A 74 -15.37 -9.57 -0.36
C ASN A 74 -14.15 -10.18 0.34
N ALA A 75 -13.13 -9.36 0.60
CA ALA A 75 -11.86 -9.72 1.23
C ALA A 75 -11.74 -9.09 2.63
N GLY A 76 -10.94 -9.68 3.49
CA GLY A 76 -10.58 -9.06 4.78
C GLY A 76 -9.55 -7.94 4.61
N ILE A 77 -9.55 -6.96 5.55
CA ILE A 77 -8.51 -5.93 5.64
C ILE A 77 -7.56 -6.26 6.78
N VAL A 78 -6.27 -6.24 6.51
CA VAL A 78 -5.18 -6.41 7.47
C VAL A 78 -4.40 -5.09 7.57
N LEU A 79 -4.13 -4.65 8.79
CA LEU A 79 -3.45 -3.39 9.02
C LEU A 79 -1.95 -3.63 9.23
N ALA A 80 -1.11 -3.13 8.33
CA ALA A 80 0.33 -3.07 8.51
C ALA A 80 0.69 -1.72 9.15
N ARG A 81 1.16 -1.73 10.41
CA ARG A 81 1.27 -0.53 11.25
C ARG A 81 2.66 -0.35 11.85
N LYS A 82 2.94 0.88 12.27
CA LYS A 82 4.13 1.19 13.08
C LYS A 82 4.05 0.56 14.48
N PRO A 83 5.18 0.30 15.15
CA PRO A 83 5.22 -0.32 16.48
C PRO A 83 4.31 0.35 17.50
N GLY A 84 3.70 -0.47 18.36
CA GLY A 84 2.83 0.00 19.44
C GLY A 84 1.42 0.43 19.01
N LYS A 85 1.03 0.18 17.76
CA LYS A 85 -0.30 0.53 17.24
C LYS A 85 -1.26 -0.66 17.16
N LEU A 86 -0.75 -1.88 17.31
CA LEU A 86 -1.53 -3.12 17.26
C LEU A 86 -1.58 -3.74 18.66
N PRO A 87 -2.77 -4.12 19.18
CA PRO A 87 -2.94 -4.49 20.60
C PRO A 87 -2.61 -5.94 20.91
N ALA A 88 -2.53 -6.85 19.91
CA ALA A 88 -2.24 -8.26 20.10
C ALA A 88 -0.81 -8.61 19.66
N ASP A 89 -0.46 -9.88 19.68
CA ASP A 89 0.83 -10.39 19.25
C ASP A 89 1.11 -10.04 17.77
N THR A 90 2.30 -9.50 17.54
CA THR A 90 2.73 -9.06 16.20
C THR A 90 3.99 -9.76 15.75
N ILE A 91 4.19 -9.80 14.44
CA ILE A 91 5.51 -9.96 13.82
C ILE A 91 5.91 -8.65 13.16
N GLU A 92 7.21 -8.44 13.00
CA GLU A 92 7.73 -7.18 12.48
C GLU A 92 8.81 -7.36 11.44
N GLU A 93 8.99 -6.29 10.65
CA GLU A 93 10.07 -6.14 9.68
C GLU A 93 10.58 -4.70 9.71
N SER A 94 11.90 -4.54 9.67
CA SER A 94 12.54 -3.23 9.62
C SER A 94 12.94 -2.85 8.20
N TYR A 95 12.91 -1.56 7.88
CA TYR A 95 13.35 -1.02 6.59
C TYR A 95 14.05 0.33 6.78
N GLY A 96 14.81 0.74 5.74
CA GLY A 96 15.59 1.97 5.77
C GLY A 96 17.08 1.70 5.93
N LYS A 97 17.86 2.78 6.12
CA LYS A 97 19.33 2.72 6.25
C LYS A 97 19.73 2.39 7.69
N GLU A 98 21.02 2.06 7.91
CA GLU A 98 21.60 1.69 9.22
C GLU A 98 21.28 2.68 10.36
N TYR A 99 21.13 3.96 10.03
CA TYR A 99 20.72 5.01 10.99
C TYR A 99 19.30 5.46 10.63
N GLY A 100 18.32 5.18 11.55
CA GLY A 100 16.93 5.56 11.37
C GLY A 100 16.07 4.49 10.68
N LYS A 101 16.14 3.24 11.16
CA LYS A 101 15.26 2.16 10.70
C LYS A 101 13.83 2.42 11.13
N ASP A 102 12.93 2.45 10.18
CA ASP A 102 11.50 2.31 10.43
C ASP A 102 11.15 0.83 10.59
N VAL A 103 10.07 0.56 11.34
CA VAL A 103 9.57 -0.79 11.57
C VAL A 103 8.09 -0.83 11.22
N ILE A 104 7.66 -1.92 10.61
CA ILE A 104 6.26 -2.20 10.34
C ILE A 104 5.87 -3.54 10.97
N GLN A 105 4.65 -3.62 11.50
CA GLN A 105 4.12 -4.78 12.22
C GLN A 105 2.78 -5.20 11.64
N ILE A 106 2.51 -6.52 11.68
CA ILE A 106 1.22 -7.15 11.39
C ILE A 106 0.90 -8.11 12.53
N HIS A 107 -0.37 -8.30 12.88
CA HIS A 107 -0.78 -9.33 13.85
C HIS A 107 -0.39 -10.73 13.36
N LYS A 108 0.01 -11.60 14.29
CA LYS A 108 0.44 -12.97 13.99
C LYS A 108 -0.65 -13.87 13.40
N ASP A 109 -1.90 -13.55 13.67
CA ASP A 109 -3.10 -14.29 13.26
C ASP A 109 -3.82 -13.66 12.06
N ALA A 110 -3.20 -12.66 11.39
CA ALA A 110 -3.87 -11.86 10.37
C ALA A 110 -3.99 -12.56 9.01
N ILE A 111 -3.09 -13.48 8.69
CA ILE A 111 -2.96 -14.13 7.39
C ILE A 111 -2.67 -15.61 7.61
N ASP A 112 -3.20 -16.49 6.78
CA ASP A 112 -2.87 -17.90 6.76
C ASP A 112 -2.37 -18.38 5.38
N GLU A 113 -1.94 -19.65 5.32
CA GLU A 113 -1.34 -20.24 4.13
C GLU A 113 -2.31 -20.41 2.94
N ASN A 114 -3.63 -20.30 3.16
CA ASN A 114 -4.64 -20.41 2.11
C ASN A 114 -5.00 -19.05 1.52
N ASP A 115 -4.49 -17.96 2.09
CA ASP A 115 -4.82 -16.60 1.66
C ASP A 115 -4.16 -16.23 0.32
N VAL A 116 -4.88 -15.50 -0.48
CA VAL A 116 -4.36 -14.72 -1.61
C VAL A 116 -4.34 -13.25 -1.18
N VAL A 117 -3.16 -12.69 -1.03
CA VAL A 117 -2.95 -11.39 -0.41
C VAL A 117 -2.68 -10.31 -1.44
N LEU A 118 -3.33 -9.15 -1.29
CA LEU A 118 -3.00 -7.93 -1.99
C LEU A 118 -2.43 -6.90 -1.00
N ILE A 119 -1.16 -6.53 -1.16
CA ILE A 119 -0.56 -5.44 -0.38
C ILE A 119 -0.84 -4.13 -1.11
N HIS A 120 -1.40 -3.16 -0.39
CA HIS A 120 -1.81 -1.88 -0.95
C HIS A 120 -1.25 -0.69 -0.18
N ASP A 121 -0.72 0.28 -0.93
CA ASP A 121 -0.41 1.62 -0.44
C ASP A 121 -0.84 2.68 -1.47
N ASP A 122 -0.83 3.94 -1.08
CA ASP A 122 -1.18 5.02 -1.99
C ASP A 122 -0.02 5.43 -2.89
N LEU A 123 1.23 5.33 -2.42
CA LEU A 123 2.40 5.83 -3.11
C LEU A 123 3.60 4.90 -2.96
N LEU A 124 4.28 4.63 -4.07
CA LEU A 124 5.57 3.98 -4.10
C LEU A 124 6.68 5.02 -4.36
N ALA A 125 7.47 5.30 -3.32
CA ALA A 125 8.68 6.14 -3.42
C ALA A 125 9.91 5.26 -3.62
N THR A 126 10.73 5.08 -2.60
CA THR A 126 11.91 4.19 -2.63
C THR A 126 11.57 2.70 -2.47
N GLY A 127 10.34 2.39 -2.08
CA GLY A 127 9.85 1.02 -1.93
C GLY A 127 10.12 0.35 -0.59
N GLY A 128 10.84 1.00 0.34
CA GLY A 128 11.22 0.38 1.61
C GLY A 128 10.06 -0.18 2.44
N SER A 129 9.02 0.63 2.69
CA SER A 129 7.83 0.20 3.45
C SER A 129 7.07 -0.93 2.76
N MET A 130 6.92 -0.84 1.44
CA MET A 130 6.25 -1.87 0.64
C MET A 130 7.04 -3.19 0.66
N LYS A 131 8.39 -3.12 0.58
CA LYS A 131 9.25 -4.31 0.67
C LYS A 131 9.17 -4.95 2.05
N ALA A 132 9.16 -4.15 3.11
CA ALA A 132 8.99 -4.67 4.47
C ALA A 132 7.62 -5.35 4.64
N ALA A 133 6.54 -4.72 4.16
CA ALA A 133 5.21 -5.34 4.17
C ALA A 133 5.18 -6.65 3.36
N TYR A 134 5.83 -6.69 2.20
CA TYR A 134 5.97 -7.91 1.41
C TYR A 134 6.70 -9.00 2.18
N ASN A 135 7.85 -8.70 2.78
CA ASN A 135 8.61 -9.66 3.55
C ASN A 135 7.81 -10.21 4.75
N LEU A 136 7.04 -9.35 5.44
CA LEU A 136 6.13 -9.79 6.51
C LEU A 136 5.07 -10.76 6.01
N VAL A 137 4.41 -10.43 4.90
CA VAL A 137 3.37 -11.28 4.30
C VAL A 137 3.96 -12.64 3.89
N GLN A 138 5.19 -12.67 3.34
CA GLN A 138 5.84 -13.93 2.97
C GLN A 138 6.12 -14.86 4.17
N LYS A 139 6.23 -14.35 5.40
CA LYS A 139 6.40 -15.19 6.61
C LYS A 139 5.18 -16.07 6.91
N PHE A 140 4.02 -15.75 6.36
CA PHE A 140 2.79 -16.56 6.47
C PHE A 140 2.65 -17.62 5.37
N ASN A 141 3.52 -17.62 4.37
CA ASN A 141 3.48 -18.53 3.20
C ASN A 141 2.12 -18.53 2.46
N PRO A 142 1.53 -17.37 2.13
CA PRO A 142 0.25 -17.32 1.45
C PRO A 142 0.32 -17.99 0.05
N VAL A 143 -0.82 -18.42 -0.48
CA VAL A 143 -0.91 -18.99 -1.84
C VAL A 143 -0.31 -18.05 -2.88
N LYS A 144 -0.61 -16.76 -2.76
CA LYS A 144 -0.10 -15.72 -3.67
C LYS A 144 -0.10 -14.36 -3.03
N THR A 145 0.87 -13.54 -3.42
CA THR A 145 0.94 -12.13 -3.02
C THR A 145 0.98 -11.23 -4.25
N HIS A 146 0.11 -10.24 -4.24
CA HIS A 146 0.07 -9.14 -5.21
C HIS A 146 0.46 -7.83 -4.53
N ILE A 147 1.01 -6.90 -5.29
CA ILE A 147 1.36 -5.55 -4.82
C ILE A 147 0.63 -4.54 -5.69
N ASN A 148 0.06 -3.52 -5.05
CA ASN A 148 -0.60 -2.41 -5.73
C ASN A 148 -0.27 -1.07 -5.06
N VAL A 149 -0.10 -0.05 -5.89
CA VAL A 149 0.00 1.35 -5.47
C VAL A 149 -0.81 2.22 -6.42
N LEU A 150 -1.29 3.36 -5.95
CA LEU A 150 -2.03 4.31 -6.79
C LEU A 150 -1.08 5.18 -7.61
N LEU A 151 0.07 5.54 -7.04
CA LEU A 151 1.06 6.42 -7.64
C LEU A 151 2.47 5.88 -7.43
N GLU A 152 3.30 5.94 -8.47
CA GLU A 152 4.73 5.60 -8.40
C GLU A 152 5.58 6.83 -8.71
N LEU A 153 6.57 7.11 -7.86
CA LEU A 153 7.61 8.10 -8.13
C LEU A 153 8.76 7.41 -8.88
N VAL A 154 8.64 7.36 -10.20
CA VAL A 154 9.50 6.54 -11.09
C VAL A 154 11.00 6.87 -10.91
N ASP A 155 11.33 8.15 -10.70
CA ASP A 155 12.71 8.61 -10.52
C ASP A 155 13.40 7.99 -9.29
N LEU A 156 12.62 7.55 -8.29
CA LEU A 156 13.11 6.91 -7.07
C LEU A 156 13.32 5.40 -7.22
N LYS A 157 12.94 4.83 -8.36
CA LYS A 157 13.17 3.41 -8.73
C LYS A 157 12.68 2.40 -7.69
N GLY A 158 11.60 2.73 -6.95
CA GLY A 158 11.08 1.87 -5.88
C GLY A 158 10.66 0.47 -6.34
N ARG A 159 10.24 0.34 -7.60
CA ARG A 159 9.89 -0.94 -8.22
C ARG A 159 11.07 -1.89 -8.35
N ALA A 160 12.28 -1.36 -8.56
CA ALA A 160 13.48 -2.17 -8.80
C ALA A 160 13.85 -3.12 -7.64
N ILE A 161 13.39 -2.82 -6.41
CA ILE A 161 13.66 -3.70 -5.26
C ILE A 161 12.81 -4.99 -5.26
N PHE A 162 11.79 -5.08 -6.13
CA PHE A 162 10.93 -6.26 -6.32
C PHE A 162 11.28 -7.05 -7.58
N ASP A 163 12.06 -6.45 -8.48
CA ASP A 163 12.50 -7.11 -9.71
C ASP A 163 13.86 -7.79 -9.45
N PRO A 164 13.93 -9.13 -9.43
CA PRO A 164 15.18 -9.85 -9.20
C PRO A 164 16.08 -9.93 -10.45
N ASN A 165 15.88 -9.08 -11.46
CA ASN A 165 16.57 -8.89 -12.75
C ASN A 165 15.59 -8.88 -13.92
#